data_499f42e431a1621723d34b7a15217e55
#
_entry.id   499f42e431a1621723d34b7a15217e55
#
_cell.length_a   1.000
_cell.length_b   1.000
_cell.length_c   1.000
_cell.angle_alpha   90.00
_cell.angle_beta   90.00
_cell.angle_gamma   90.00
#
_symmetry.space_group_name_H-M   'P 1'
#
loop_
_entity.id
_entity.type
_entity.pdbx_description
1 polymer ?
#
loop_
_entity_poly.entity_id
_entity_poly.type
_entity_poly.pdbx_seq_one_letter_code
_entity_poly.pdbx_strand_id
1 'polypeptide(L)'
;GLQKDIPNLAILDGDELREWFSPKDFSKAGRDEHNKKVAHLAKFLLKHGIPSVVSLVSPYLENRENARKIINAGDQFAECYVKCSLEKCEERDVKGMYSEAKKGKIKGFTGIDAPYEAPKKVDLIINTEHDSVSDSVKKAKDFLKGKYH
;
A
#
# COMPACT_ATOMS: atom_id res chain seq x y z
N GLY A 1 5.76 14.74 4.11
CA GLY A 1 5.16 14.47 5.39
C GLY A 1 6.14 13.73 6.29
N LEU A 2 6.12 12.41 6.32
CA LEU A 2 6.91 11.59 7.27
C LEU A 2 8.43 11.72 7.12
N GLN A 3 8.95 11.89 5.92
CA GLN A 3 10.40 12.02 5.66
C GLN A 3 11.07 13.20 6.40
N LYS A 4 10.29 14.21 6.80
CA LYS A 4 10.82 15.33 7.59
C LYS A 4 11.10 14.95 9.04
N ASP A 5 10.40 13.93 9.55
CA ASP A 5 10.46 13.53 10.96
C ASP A 5 11.26 12.22 11.16
N ILE A 6 11.41 11.42 10.10
CA ILE A 6 12.10 10.13 10.17
C ILE A 6 13.31 10.20 9.23
N PRO A 7 14.53 10.32 9.79
CA PRO A 7 15.76 10.28 9.01
C PRO A 7 15.87 8.99 8.19
N ASN A 8 16.35 9.09 6.96
CA ASN A 8 16.60 7.96 6.05
C ASN A 8 15.36 7.13 5.70
N LEU A 9 14.13 7.69 5.85
CA LEU A 9 12.90 6.99 5.47
C LEU A 9 12.88 6.73 3.96
N ALA A 10 12.90 5.45 3.58
CA ALA A 10 12.69 5.03 2.20
C ALA A 10 11.18 5.02 1.88
N ILE A 11 10.81 5.56 0.73
CA ILE A 11 9.45 5.46 0.18
C ILE A 11 9.50 4.45 -0.96
N LEU A 12 8.75 3.37 -0.82
CA LEU A 12 8.62 2.31 -1.80
C LEU A 12 7.26 2.46 -2.49
N ASP A 13 7.23 3.18 -3.60
CA ASP A 13 6.04 3.35 -4.42
C ASP A 13 5.83 2.13 -5.31
N GLY A 14 4.64 1.52 -5.25
CA GLY A 14 4.33 0.31 -5.99
C GLY A 14 4.31 0.49 -7.50
N ASP A 15 3.93 1.65 -7.99
CA ASP A 15 3.92 1.94 -9.43
C ASP A 15 5.37 2.06 -9.94
N GLU A 16 6.23 2.80 -9.23
CA GLU A 16 7.66 2.94 -9.56
C GLU A 16 8.39 1.59 -9.50
N LEU A 17 8.20 0.82 -8.42
CA LEU A 17 8.83 -0.49 -8.27
C LEU A 17 8.35 -1.50 -9.32
N ARG A 18 7.13 -1.35 -9.82
CA ARG A 18 6.62 -2.20 -10.88
C ARG A 18 7.35 -1.96 -12.21
N GLU A 19 7.74 -0.74 -12.49
CA GLU A 19 8.58 -0.42 -13.66
C GLU A 19 9.95 -1.12 -13.59
N TRP A 20 10.51 -1.27 -12.39
CA TRP A 20 11.81 -1.89 -12.19
C TRP A 20 11.78 -3.42 -12.19
N PHE A 21 10.77 -4.02 -11.56
CA PHE A 21 10.80 -5.45 -11.24
C PHE A 21 9.90 -6.32 -12.09
N SER A 22 8.90 -5.77 -12.71
CA SER A 22 7.87 -6.61 -13.32
C SER A 22 7.30 -5.96 -14.56
N PRO A 23 7.16 -6.72 -15.65
CA PRO A 23 6.29 -6.30 -16.73
C PRO A 23 4.87 -6.07 -16.20
N LYS A 24 4.05 -5.34 -16.95
CA LYS A 24 2.68 -4.93 -16.57
C LYS A 24 1.70 -6.11 -16.46
N ASP A 25 2.02 -7.07 -15.60
CA ASP A 25 1.14 -8.20 -15.26
C ASP A 25 0.32 -7.83 -14.02
N PHE A 26 -0.97 -7.56 -14.23
CA PHE A 26 -1.94 -7.25 -13.17
C PHE A 26 -2.82 -8.47 -12.82
N SER A 27 -2.50 -9.66 -13.33
CA SER A 27 -3.12 -10.91 -12.87
C SER A 27 -2.89 -11.13 -11.37
N LYS A 28 -3.66 -12.04 -10.77
CA LYS A 28 -3.43 -12.40 -9.36
C LYS A 28 -1.98 -12.85 -9.14
N ALA A 29 -1.46 -13.72 -10.01
CA ALA A 29 -0.09 -14.21 -9.91
C ALA A 29 0.96 -13.10 -10.04
N GLY A 30 0.78 -12.16 -10.99
CA GLY A 30 1.66 -11.02 -11.17
C GLY A 30 1.64 -10.07 -9.97
N ARG A 31 0.48 -9.89 -9.33
CA ARG A 31 0.36 -9.12 -8.08
C ARG A 31 1.04 -9.82 -6.91
N ASP A 32 0.88 -11.14 -6.78
CA ASP A 32 1.52 -11.94 -5.74
C ASP A 32 3.04 -11.86 -5.85
N GLU A 33 3.58 -12.02 -7.04
CA GLU A 33 5.02 -11.94 -7.30
C GLU A 33 5.58 -10.54 -7.02
N HIS A 34 4.87 -9.50 -7.47
CA HIS A 34 5.27 -8.12 -7.19
C HIS A 34 5.29 -7.82 -5.69
N ASN A 35 4.23 -8.19 -4.96
CA ASN A 35 4.17 -8.01 -3.51
C ASN A 35 5.30 -8.74 -2.78
N LYS A 36 5.67 -9.95 -3.19
CA LYS A 36 6.81 -10.70 -2.63
C LYS A 36 8.12 -9.95 -2.84
N LYS A 37 8.39 -9.47 -4.05
CA LYS A 37 9.61 -8.70 -4.36
C LYS A 37 9.73 -7.45 -3.50
N VAL A 38 8.64 -6.69 -3.38
CA VAL A 38 8.61 -5.48 -2.54
C VAL A 38 8.79 -5.82 -1.06
N ALA A 39 8.20 -6.90 -0.57
CA ALA A 39 8.39 -7.35 0.81
C ALA A 39 9.86 -7.75 1.10
N HIS A 40 10.52 -8.42 0.16
CA HIS A 40 11.95 -8.72 0.30
C HIS A 40 12.83 -7.47 0.30
N LEU A 41 12.50 -6.47 -0.54
CA LEU A 41 13.21 -5.19 -0.53
C LEU A 41 13.02 -4.45 0.80
N ALA A 42 11.79 -4.38 1.31
CA ALA A 42 11.51 -3.79 2.61
C ALA A 42 12.27 -4.49 3.75
N LYS A 43 12.31 -5.83 3.72
CA LYS A 43 13.11 -6.63 4.67
C LYS A 43 14.61 -6.32 4.57
N PHE A 44 15.14 -6.17 3.36
CA PHE A 44 16.54 -5.81 3.14
C PHE A 44 16.86 -4.45 3.75
N LEU A 45 16.03 -3.44 3.48
CA LEU A 45 16.17 -2.11 4.05
C LEU A 45 16.13 -2.13 5.59
N LEU A 46 15.18 -2.85 6.16
CA LEU A 46 15.06 -3.00 7.61
C LEU A 46 16.32 -3.59 8.25
N LYS A 47 16.91 -4.63 7.64
CA LYS A 47 18.17 -5.23 8.12
C LYS A 47 19.33 -4.24 8.15
N HIS A 48 19.28 -3.18 7.36
CA HIS A 48 20.30 -2.12 7.30
C HIS A 48 19.90 -0.89 8.11
N GLY A 49 18.88 -0.99 8.96
CA GLY A 49 18.42 0.12 9.80
C GLY A 49 17.70 1.22 9.02
N ILE A 50 17.23 0.93 7.81
CA ILE A 50 16.51 1.89 6.98
C ILE A 50 15.01 1.64 7.11
N PRO A 51 14.25 2.53 7.79
CA PRO A 51 12.80 2.43 7.84
C PRO A 51 12.20 2.66 6.45
N SER A 52 11.09 1.98 6.15
CA SER A 52 10.43 2.14 4.85
C SER A 52 8.91 2.26 4.98
N VAL A 53 8.32 3.09 4.13
CA VAL A 53 6.89 3.13 3.86
C VAL A 53 6.64 2.50 2.51
N VAL A 54 5.80 1.48 2.48
CA VAL A 54 5.44 0.75 1.25
C VAL A 54 4.03 1.14 0.84
N SER A 55 3.86 1.65 -0.37
CA SER A 55 2.58 2.05 -0.94
C SER A 55 2.17 1.09 -2.05
N LEU A 56 1.29 0.15 -1.73
CA LEU A 56 0.77 -0.87 -2.64
C LEU A 56 -0.75 -0.96 -2.53
N VAL A 57 -1.42 -1.29 -3.62
CA VAL A 57 -2.87 -1.63 -3.58
C VAL A 57 -3.09 -2.88 -2.74
N SER A 58 -2.25 -3.93 -2.90
CA SER A 58 -2.29 -5.20 -2.16
C SER A 58 -3.72 -5.70 -1.90
N PRO A 59 -4.50 -6.01 -2.95
CA PRO A 59 -5.94 -6.23 -2.82
C PRO A 59 -6.32 -7.52 -2.09
N TYR A 60 -5.40 -8.48 -1.98
CA TYR A 60 -5.66 -9.80 -1.39
C TYR A 60 -5.10 -9.89 0.03
N LEU A 61 -5.89 -10.44 0.96
CA LEU A 61 -5.46 -10.69 2.36
C LEU A 61 -4.21 -11.55 2.42
N GLU A 62 -4.18 -12.61 1.62
CA GLU A 62 -3.04 -13.54 1.54
C GLU A 62 -1.72 -12.80 1.22
N ASN A 63 -1.76 -11.82 0.32
CA ASN A 63 -0.57 -11.06 -0.06
C ASN A 63 -0.04 -10.21 1.10
N ARG A 64 -0.92 -9.57 1.86
CA ARG A 64 -0.55 -8.77 3.02
C ARG A 64 0.00 -9.65 4.15
N GLU A 65 -0.62 -10.80 4.40
CA GLU A 65 -0.12 -11.79 5.37
C GLU A 65 1.24 -12.36 4.96
N ASN A 66 1.44 -12.66 3.68
CA ASN A 66 2.72 -13.14 3.15
C ASN A 66 3.81 -12.06 3.28
N ALA A 67 3.50 -10.80 2.98
CA ALA A 67 4.43 -9.69 3.19
C ALA A 67 4.84 -9.58 4.66
N ARG A 68 3.91 -9.65 5.60
CA ARG A 68 4.19 -9.66 7.05
C ARG A 68 5.12 -10.81 7.44
N LYS A 69 4.87 -12.02 6.92
CA LYS A 69 5.74 -13.20 7.18
C LYS A 69 7.14 -13.05 6.58
N ILE A 70 7.25 -12.54 5.35
CA ILE A 70 8.53 -12.31 4.66
C ILE A 70 9.38 -11.29 5.43
N ILE A 71 8.80 -10.16 5.77
CA ILE A 71 9.49 -9.08 6.48
C ILE A 71 9.90 -9.56 7.88
N ASN A 72 9.00 -10.24 8.58
CA ASN A 72 9.23 -10.85 9.90
C ASN A 72 9.84 -9.86 10.91
N ALA A 73 9.24 -8.68 11.00
CA ALA A 73 9.74 -7.57 11.81
C ALA A 73 9.04 -7.45 13.18
N GLY A 74 8.12 -8.36 13.52
CA GLY A 74 7.36 -8.31 14.76
C GLY A 74 6.67 -6.96 14.94
N ASP A 75 6.91 -6.30 16.06
CA ASP A 75 6.30 -5.00 16.38
C ASP A 75 6.82 -3.83 15.53
N GLN A 76 7.92 -4.02 14.78
CA GLN A 76 8.43 -3.03 13.85
C GLN A 76 7.65 -2.98 12.53
N PHE A 77 6.74 -3.93 12.29
CA PHE A 77 5.82 -3.91 11.15
C PHE A 77 4.49 -3.27 11.54
N ALA A 78 3.96 -2.41 10.66
CA ALA A 78 2.62 -1.89 10.79
C ALA A 78 1.88 -1.94 9.45
N GLU A 79 0.64 -2.42 9.48
CA GLU A 79 -0.27 -2.40 8.33
C GLU A 79 -1.22 -1.21 8.46
N CYS A 80 -1.19 -0.34 7.45
CA CYS A 80 -2.09 0.80 7.36
C CYS A 80 -3.13 0.56 6.26
N TYR A 81 -4.41 0.61 6.63
CA TYR A 81 -5.51 0.56 5.68
C TYR A 81 -5.93 1.98 5.28
N VAL A 82 -5.63 2.34 4.04
CA VAL A 82 -6.12 3.58 3.43
C VAL A 82 -7.52 3.32 2.88
N LYS A 83 -8.53 3.66 3.70
CA LYS A 83 -9.94 3.38 3.41
C LYS A 83 -10.55 4.48 2.55
N CYS A 84 -11.25 4.08 1.50
CA CYS A 84 -12.10 4.93 0.69
C CYS A 84 -13.18 4.06 0.04
N SER A 85 -14.40 4.56 -0.13
CA SER A 85 -15.41 3.85 -0.92
C SER A 85 -15.04 3.81 -2.39
N LEU A 86 -15.55 2.80 -3.11
CA LEU A 86 -15.31 2.68 -4.55
C LEU A 86 -15.87 3.89 -5.30
N GLU A 87 -17.08 4.32 -4.93
CA GLU A 87 -17.76 5.48 -5.51
C GLU A 87 -16.90 6.74 -5.41
N LYS A 88 -16.27 6.94 -4.24
CA LYS A 88 -15.40 8.11 -4.04
C LYS A 88 -14.07 8.00 -4.79
N CYS A 89 -13.53 6.79 -4.93
CA CYS A 89 -12.36 6.54 -5.76
C CYS A 89 -12.66 6.83 -7.24
N GLU A 90 -13.81 6.39 -7.73
CA GLU A 90 -14.29 6.64 -9.10
C GLU A 90 -14.54 8.13 -9.35
N GLU A 91 -15.17 8.83 -8.41
CA GLU A 91 -15.38 10.28 -8.49
C GLU A 91 -14.06 11.05 -8.63
N ARG A 92 -13.05 10.64 -7.86
CA ARG A 92 -11.72 11.27 -7.88
C ARG A 92 -10.93 10.96 -9.15
N ASP A 93 -10.96 9.71 -9.59
CA ASP A 93 -10.30 9.13 -10.78
C ASP A 93 -9.07 9.91 -11.32
N VAL A 94 -8.15 10.25 -10.42
CA VAL A 94 -7.03 11.18 -10.66
C VAL A 94 -6.20 10.83 -11.90
N LYS A 95 -6.10 9.52 -12.20
CA LYS A 95 -5.34 9.01 -13.35
C LYS A 95 -6.22 8.57 -14.52
N GLY A 96 -7.55 8.74 -14.44
CA GLY A 96 -8.51 8.28 -15.45
C GLY A 96 -8.63 6.75 -15.57
N MET A 97 -8.05 6.01 -14.64
CA MET A 97 -7.96 4.54 -14.73
C MET A 97 -9.30 3.85 -14.48
N TYR A 98 -10.13 4.38 -13.58
CA TYR A 98 -11.49 3.85 -13.34
C TYR A 98 -12.37 3.98 -14.59
N SER A 99 -12.31 5.14 -15.25
CA SER A 99 -13.02 5.36 -16.51
C SER A 99 -12.58 4.40 -17.61
N GLU A 100 -11.27 4.15 -17.75
CA GLU A 100 -10.74 3.22 -18.76
C GLU A 100 -11.07 1.75 -18.41
N ALA A 101 -11.06 1.39 -17.13
CA ALA A 101 -11.46 0.05 -16.67
C ALA A 101 -12.95 -0.22 -16.94
N LYS A 102 -13.84 0.75 -16.67
CA LYS A 102 -15.28 0.65 -16.99
C LYS A 102 -15.55 0.51 -18.49
N LYS A 103 -14.72 1.09 -19.34
CA LYS A 103 -14.76 0.91 -20.79
C LYS A 103 -14.18 -0.42 -21.27
N GLY A 104 -13.71 -1.28 -20.35
CA GLY A 104 -13.10 -2.58 -20.64
C GLY A 104 -11.70 -2.53 -21.25
N LYS A 105 -11.05 -1.36 -21.25
CA LYS A 105 -9.68 -1.20 -21.76
C LYS A 105 -8.62 -1.70 -20.79
N ILE A 106 -8.92 -1.68 -19.48
CA ILE A 106 -8.06 -2.23 -18.42
C ILE A 106 -8.80 -3.40 -17.79
N LYS A 107 -8.18 -4.58 -17.79
CA LYS A 107 -8.71 -5.79 -17.16
C LYS A 107 -8.02 -6.08 -15.84
N GLY A 108 -8.71 -6.78 -14.93
CA GLY A 108 -8.18 -7.10 -13.61
C GLY A 108 -8.04 -5.88 -12.71
N PHE A 109 -8.86 -4.86 -12.94
CA PHE A 109 -8.80 -3.62 -12.18
C PHE A 109 -9.52 -3.77 -10.85
N THR A 110 -8.78 -3.54 -9.74
CA THR A 110 -9.31 -3.68 -8.38
C THR A 110 -10.50 -2.76 -8.14
N GLY A 111 -11.61 -3.33 -7.69
CA GLY A 111 -12.85 -2.62 -7.42
C GLY A 111 -13.83 -2.60 -8.61
N ILE A 112 -13.39 -2.91 -9.83
CA ILE A 112 -14.25 -2.98 -11.02
C ILE A 112 -14.49 -4.43 -11.42
N ASP A 113 -13.49 -5.14 -11.87
CA ASP A 113 -13.54 -6.54 -12.31
C ASP A 113 -12.61 -7.48 -11.52
N ALA A 114 -11.91 -6.94 -10.51
CA ALA A 114 -11.14 -7.69 -9.54
C ALA A 114 -11.50 -7.26 -8.11
N PRO A 115 -11.51 -8.18 -7.12
CA PRO A 115 -11.92 -7.88 -5.76
C PRO A 115 -10.86 -7.06 -5.00
N TYR A 116 -11.31 -6.32 -3.99
CA TYR A 116 -10.49 -5.82 -2.90
C TYR A 116 -10.97 -6.45 -1.59
N GLU A 117 -10.10 -7.23 -0.96
CA GLU A 117 -10.38 -7.88 0.32
C GLU A 117 -9.99 -6.93 1.47
N ALA A 118 -10.96 -6.23 2.03
CA ALA A 118 -10.73 -5.32 3.13
C ALA A 118 -10.09 -6.05 4.34
N PRO A 119 -9.07 -5.48 4.99
CA PRO A 119 -8.45 -6.12 6.14
C PRO A 119 -9.41 -6.19 7.32
N LYS A 120 -9.39 -7.33 8.03
CA LYS A 120 -10.19 -7.53 9.25
C LYS A 120 -9.54 -6.94 10.50
N LYS A 121 -8.22 -6.84 10.49
CA LYS A 121 -7.42 -6.32 11.60
C LYS A 121 -6.20 -5.62 11.04
N VAL A 122 -6.04 -4.35 11.39
CA VAL A 122 -4.91 -3.50 10.98
C VAL A 122 -4.40 -2.67 12.15
N ASP A 123 -3.20 -2.16 12.01
CA ASP A 123 -2.59 -1.32 13.03
C ASP A 123 -3.08 0.14 12.94
N LEU A 124 -3.37 0.63 11.73
CA LEU A 124 -3.84 1.99 11.48
C LEU A 124 -4.89 2.02 10.36
N ILE A 125 -5.95 2.81 10.54
CA ILE A 125 -6.93 3.13 9.50
C ILE A 125 -6.87 4.62 9.20
N ILE A 126 -6.67 4.97 7.92
CA ILE A 126 -6.79 6.34 7.41
C ILE A 126 -8.00 6.39 6.48
N ASN A 127 -9.02 7.13 6.85
CA ASN A 127 -10.24 7.26 6.07
C ASN A 127 -10.18 8.49 5.17
N THR A 128 -9.68 8.32 3.96
CA THR A 128 -9.50 9.41 3.00
C THR A 128 -10.80 9.93 2.38
N GLU A 129 -11.93 9.34 2.71
CA GLU A 129 -13.25 9.87 2.33
C GLU A 129 -13.54 11.18 3.06
N HIS A 130 -13.12 11.26 4.32
CA HIS A 130 -13.41 12.36 5.23
C HIS A 130 -12.17 13.13 5.68
N ASP A 131 -11.01 12.46 5.69
CA ASP A 131 -9.76 13.06 6.13
C ASP A 131 -9.09 13.83 4.98
N SER A 132 -8.62 15.03 5.28
CA SER A 132 -7.70 15.74 4.39
C SER A 132 -6.34 15.03 4.32
N VAL A 133 -5.51 15.37 3.35
CA VAL A 133 -4.12 14.87 3.28
C VAL A 133 -3.34 15.25 4.54
N SER A 134 -3.56 16.47 5.06
CA SER A 134 -2.92 16.94 6.31
C SER A 134 -3.33 16.10 7.51
N ASP A 135 -4.64 15.80 7.65
CA ASP A 135 -5.16 14.97 8.74
C ASP A 135 -4.63 13.54 8.64
N SER A 136 -4.60 12.99 7.43
CA SER A 136 -4.06 11.66 7.16
C SER A 136 -2.58 11.54 7.56
N VAL A 137 -1.77 12.53 7.18
CA VAL A 137 -0.35 12.60 7.58
C VAL A 137 -0.20 12.75 9.09
N LYS A 138 -1.03 13.59 9.73
CA LYS A 138 -1.03 13.76 11.18
C LYS A 138 -1.35 12.44 11.89
N LYS A 139 -2.40 11.72 11.48
CA LYS A 139 -2.76 10.41 12.04
C LYS A 139 -1.60 9.40 11.93
N ALA A 140 -0.94 9.33 10.77
CA ALA A 140 0.22 8.47 10.59
C ALA A 140 1.38 8.84 11.52
N LYS A 141 1.68 10.13 11.69
CA LYS A 141 2.72 10.61 12.61
C LYS A 141 2.40 10.28 14.07
N ASP A 142 1.17 10.52 14.50
CA ASP A 142 0.74 10.27 15.87
C ASP A 142 0.79 8.78 16.18
N PHE A 143 0.36 7.93 15.25
CA PHE A 143 0.48 6.48 15.35
C PHE A 143 1.95 6.02 15.52
N LEU A 144 2.85 6.53 14.67
CA LEU A 144 4.28 6.16 14.73
C LEU A 144 4.92 6.61 16.05
N LYS A 145 4.61 7.81 16.54
CA LYS A 145 5.07 8.28 17.85
C LYS A 145 4.59 7.38 18.98
N GLY A 146 3.30 7.01 18.98
CA GLY A 146 2.75 6.16 20.03
C GLY A 146 3.26 4.71 20.00
N LYS A 147 3.69 4.23 18.83
CA LYS A 147 4.15 2.85 18.66
C LYS A 147 5.66 2.66 18.90
N TYR A 148 6.47 3.67 18.60
CA TYR A 148 7.93 3.55 18.54
C TYR A 148 8.68 4.52 19.47
N HIS A 149 7.96 5.20 20.34
CA HIS A 149 8.49 5.98 21.45
C HIS A 149 7.94 5.47 22.76
#